data_a775f2a1910ed8756e4bb5f834916e56
#
_entry.id   a775f2a1910ed8756e4bb5f834916e56
#
_cell.length_a   1.000
_cell.length_b   1.000
_cell.length_c   1.000
_cell.angle_alpha   90.00
_cell.angle_beta   90.00
_cell.angle_gamma   90.00
#
_symmetry.space_group_name_H-M   'P 1'
#
loop_
_entity.id
_entity.type
_entity.pdbx_description
1 polymer ?
#
loop_
_entity_poly.entity_id
_entity_poly.type
_entity_poly.pdbx_seq_one_letter_code
_entity_poly.pdbx_strand_id
1 'polypeptide(L)'
;MFSNFWMTLISPVIIGAFISKYFATGELSKFTLGETVLFSLSAFLHLVFTSVLLSSSTRKSVTQEVEKLIKQNKIFRKIVIPKASQMYQNLKFQQTVSYISTLELENLIDEINDSNNTDCTSARVSADLGKILSPLVKYRAELFGYSSTALYNFALYLYNESTAQLELKWRSHDDRLVTTGRSWKPGFGHVGLTYILDEIKICHDITRSTELSVSSSTIGDEHKYKS
;
A
#
# COMPACT_ATOMS: atom_id res chain seq x y z
N MET A 1 45.65 -11.17 -3.96
CA MET A 1 46.58 -10.27 -3.27
C MET A 1 47.86 -10.08 -4.04
N PHE A 2 48.55 -11.13 -4.48
CA PHE A 2 49.79 -11.05 -5.25
C PHE A 2 49.68 -10.27 -6.57
N SER A 3 48.61 -10.46 -7.34
CA SER A 3 48.36 -9.73 -8.61
C SER A 3 48.30 -8.21 -8.44
N ASN A 4 47.65 -7.75 -7.39
CA ASN A 4 47.57 -6.28 -7.14
C ASN A 4 48.95 -5.72 -6.75
N PHE A 5 49.71 -6.45 -5.91
CA PHE A 5 51.05 -6.05 -5.52
C PHE A 5 51.99 -6.02 -6.73
N TRP A 6 51.93 -7.01 -7.61
CA TRP A 6 52.65 -7.03 -8.86
C TRP A 6 52.37 -5.80 -9.73
N MET A 7 51.07 -5.54 -9.97
CA MET A 7 50.61 -4.46 -10.86
C MET A 7 50.92 -3.06 -10.33
N THR A 8 50.86 -2.85 -9.01
CA THR A 8 50.99 -1.50 -8.43
C THR A 8 52.41 -1.16 -8.03
N LEU A 9 53.24 -2.14 -7.70
CA LEU A 9 54.56 -1.91 -7.16
C LEU A 9 55.71 -2.46 -8.05
N ILE A 10 55.65 -3.72 -8.43
CA ILE A 10 56.77 -4.38 -9.11
C ILE A 10 56.85 -4.01 -10.60
N SER A 11 55.74 -4.19 -11.31
CA SER A 11 55.70 -3.97 -12.75
C SER A 11 56.04 -2.56 -13.20
N PRO A 12 55.52 -1.48 -12.57
CA PRO A 12 55.87 -0.10 -12.93
C PRO A 12 57.36 0.21 -12.74
N VAL A 13 57.96 -0.36 -11.70
CA VAL A 13 59.40 -0.16 -11.43
C VAL A 13 60.28 -0.79 -12.53
N ILE A 14 60.02 -2.04 -12.89
CA ILE A 14 60.74 -2.76 -13.93
C ILE A 14 60.56 -2.10 -15.29
N ILE A 15 59.32 -1.79 -15.66
CA ILE A 15 58.98 -1.13 -16.92
C ILE A 15 59.58 0.28 -16.97
N GLY A 16 59.51 1.04 -15.88
CA GLY A 16 60.09 2.38 -15.78
C GLY A 16 61.58 2.39 -15.91
N ALA A 17 62.28 1.43 -15.26
CA ALA A 17 63.73 1.28 -15.38
C ALA A 17 64.19 0.94 -16.81
N PHE A 18 63.43 0.05 -17.47
CA PHE A 18 63.71 -0.29 -18.87
C PHE A 18 63.49 0.88 -19.81
N ILE A 19 62.37 1.60 -19.68
CA ILE A 19 62.07 2.81 -20.48
C ILE A 19 63.13 3.88 -20.25
N SER A 20 63.53 4.14 -18.99
CA SER A 20 64.58 5.13 -18.67
C SER A 20 65.90 4.76 -19.31
N LYS A 21 66.30 3.50 -19.27
CA LYS A 21 67.53 3.06 -19.92
C LYS A 21 67.44 3.18 -21.44
N TYR A 22 66.29 2.86 -22.04
CA TYR A 22 66.08 3.03 -23.49
C TYR A 22 66.23 4.47 -23.92
N PHE A 23 65.64 5.42 -23.21
CA PHE A 23 65.79 6.86 -23.53
C PHE A 23 67.20 7.36 -23.31
N ALA A 24 67.98 6.80 -22.36
CA ALA A 24 69.36 7.18 -22.12
C ALA A 24 70.32 6.64 -23.19
N THR A 25 70.06 5.47 -23.76
CA THR A 25 70.94 4.80 -24.71
C THR A 25 70.54 4.95 -26.17
N GLY A 26 69.27 5.23 -26.44
CA GLY A 26 68.69 5.37 -27.78
C GLY A 26 68.59 4.10 -28.62
N GLU A 27 69.13 2.98 -28.16
CA GLU A 27 69.27 1.74 -28.90
C GLU A 27 68.93 0.51 -28.06
N LEU A 28 68.08 -0.39 -28.59
CA LEU A 28 67.77 -1.65 -27.98
C LEU A 28 68.96 -2.66 -27.94
N SER A 29 69.91 -2.50 -28.84
CA SER A 29 71.13 -3.34 -28.94
C SER A 29 72.07 -3.21 -27.72
N LYS A 30 71.92 -2.17 -26.92
CA LYS A 30 72.70 -1.95 -25.69
C LYS A 30 72.16 -2.59 -24.44
N PHE A 31 71.03 -3.33 -24.58
CA PHE A 31 70.49 -4.12 -23.49
C PHE A 31 71.14 -5.51 -23.45
N THR A 32 71.43 -5.95 -22.26
CA THR A 32 71.92 -7.34 -22.07
C THR A 32 70.78 -8.34 -22.32
N LEU A 33 71.10 -9.53 -22.70
CA LEU A 33 70.12 -10.58 -22.92
C LEU A 33 69.26 -10.82 -21.67
N GLY A 34 69.84 -10.73 -20.47
CA GLY A 34 69.13 -10.85 -19.21
C GLY A 34 68.08 -9.75 -18.98
N GLU A 35 68.44 -8.49 -19.29
CA GLU A 35 67.51 -7.35 -19.17
C GLU A 35 66.33 -7.45 -20.14
N THR A 36 66.59 -7.91 -21.38
CA THR A 36 65.53 -8.11 -22.38
C THR A 36 64.57 -9.20 -22.00
N VAL A 37 65.09 -10.33 -21.46
CA VAL A 37 64.27 -11.42 -20.94
C VAL A 37 63.45 -11.00 -19.74
N LEU A 38 64.06 -10.28 -18.79
CA LEU A 38 63.39 -9.77 -17.60
C LEU A 38 62.21 -8.82 -17.96
N PHE A 39 62.43 -7.91 -18.92
CA PHE A 39 61.39 -6.99 -19.39
C PHE A 39 60.26 -7.73 -20.10
N SER A 40 60.60 -8.65 -21.03
CA SER A 40 59.60 -9.43 -21.75
C SER A 40 58.75 -10.27 -20.82
N LEU A 41 59.35 -10.92 -19.82
CA LEU A 41 58.63 -11.69 -18.81
C LEU A 41 57.74 -10.78 -17.94
N SER A 42 58.25 -9.64 -17.53
CA SER A 42 57.48 -8.65 -16.73
C SER A 42 56.31 -8.11 -17.51
N ALA A 43 56.50 -7.74 -18.79
CA ALA A 43 55.40 -7.30 -19.67
C ALA A 43 54.34 -8.37 -19.89
N PHE A 44 54.77 -9.60 -20.11
CA PHE A 44 53.84 -10.73 -20.25
C PHE A 44 53.02 -10.97 -18.99
N LEU A 45 53.64 -11.03 -17.82
CA LEU A 45 52.94 -11.17 -16.54
C LEU A 45 52.00 -9.99 -16.26
N HIS A 46 52.41 -8.77 -16.63
CA HIS A 46 51.53 -7.59 -16.52
C HIS A 46 50.26 -7.74 -17.34
N LEU A 47 50.36 -8.18 -18.62
CA LEU A 47 49.21 -8.43 -19.48
C LEU A 47 48.30 -9.53 -18.93
N VAL A 48 48.89 -10.65 -18.46
CA VAL A 48 48.11 -11.75 -17.87
C VAL A 48 47.36 -11.29 -16.64
N PHE A 49 48.02 -10.59 -15.70
CA PHE A 49 47.34 -10.10 -14.48
C PHE A 49 46.30 -9.03 -14.78
N THR A 50 46.55 -8.13 -15.74
CA THR A 50 45.56 -7.16 -16.20
C THR A 50 44.30 -7.84 -16.76
N SER A 51 44.46 -8.86 -17.60
CA SER A 51 43.37 -9.65 -18.17
C SER A 51 42.57 -10.36 -17.09
N VAL A 52 43.22 -10.97 -16.10
CA VAL A 52 42.56 -11.65 -14.97
C VAL A 52 41.80 -10.66 -14.10
N LEU A 53 42.38 -9.48 -13.80
CA LEU A 53 41.73 -8.45 -12.99
C LEU A 53 40.50 -7.87 -13.69
N LEU A 54 40.60 -7.56 -14.99
CA LEU A 54 39.46 -7.07 -15.79
C LEU A 54 38.33 -8.09 -15.85
N SER A 55 38.66 -9.36 -16.13
CA SER A 55 37.68 -10.45 -16.16
C SER A 55 37.00 -10.66 -14.80
N SER A 56 37.75 -10.62 -13.71
CA SER A 56 37.25 -10.78 -12.34
C SER A 56 36.35 -9.59 -11.94
N SER A 57 36.74 -8.36 -12.27
CA SER A 57 35.96 -7.14 -11.99
C SER A 57 34.63 -7.18 -12.74
N THR A 58 34.63 -7.51 -14.02
CA THR A 58 33.42 -7.59 -14.84
C THR A 58 32.45 -8.67 -14.32
N ARG A 59 32.96 -9.85 -13.99
CA ARG A 59 32.14 -10.93 -13.42
C ARG A 59 31.48 -10.52 -12.10
N LYS A 60 32.22 -9.86 -11.20
CA LYS A 60 31.70 -9.42 -9.92
C LYS A 60 30.58 -8.39 -10.07
N SER A 61 30.74 -7.43 -11.00
CA SER A 61 29.73 -6.44 -11.34
C SER A 61 28.45 -7.08 -11.89
N VAL A 62 28.58 -7.98 -12.87
CA VAL A 62 27.44 -8.70 -13.45
C VAL A 62 26.72 -9.55 -12.41
N THR A 63 27.45 -10.26 -11.55
CA THR A 63 26.85 -11.10 -10.51
C THR A 63 26.04 -10.25 -9.52
N GLN A 64 26.55 -9.10 -9.10
CA GLN A 64 25.85 -8.18 -8.21
C GLN A 64 24.58 -7.64 -8.84
N GLU A 65 24.61 -7.31 -10.13
CA GLU A 65 23.44 -6.80 -10.85
C GLU A 65 22.38 -7.88 -11.04
N VAL A 66 22.77 -9.10 -11.38
CA VAL A 66 21.86 -10.26 -11.46
C VAL A 66 21.21 -10.54 -10.10
N GLU A 67 21.99 -10.53 -9.03
CA GLU A 67 21.46 -10.73 -7.67
C GLU A 67 20.45 -9.65 -7.28
N LYS A 68 20.73 -8.40 -7.61
CA LYS A 68 19.80 -7.26 -7.42
C LYS A 68 18.50 -7.47 -8.20
N LEU A 69 18.58 -7.85 -9.46
CA LEU A 69 17.42 -8.13 -10.31
C LEU A 69 16.57 -9.30 -9.79
N ILE A 70 17.22 -10.39 -9.32
CA ILE A 70 16.53 -11.52 -8.71
C ILE A 70 15.77 -11.07 -7.44
N LYS A 71 16.40 -10.25 -6.60
CA LYS A 71 15.81 -9.72 -5.38
C LYS A 71 14.60 -8.80 -5.68
N GLN A 72 14.74 -7.92 -6.66
CA GLN A 72 13.63 -7.07 -7.12
C GLN A 72 12.47 -7.89 -7.70
N ASN A 73 12.75 -8.89 -8.53
CA ASN A 73 11.73 -9.76 -9.10
C ASN A 73 10.99 -10.57 -8.02
N LYS A 74 11.71 -11.04 -6.98
CA LYS A 74 11.11 -11.72 -5.83
C LYS A 74 10.15 -10.81 -5.05
N ILE A 75 10.53 -9.55 -4.82
CA ILE A 75 9.67 -8.56 -4.18
C ILE A 75 8.44 -8.28 -5.06
N PHE A 76 8.65 -8.05 -6.35
CA PHE A 76 7.58 -7.77 -7.29
C PHE A 76 6.54 -8.90 -7.33
N ARG A 77 6.98 -10.15 -7.46
CA ARG A 77 6.08 -11.32 -7.49
C ARG A 77 5.39 -11.61 -6.16
N LYS A 78 6.09 -11.41 -5.02
CA LYS A 78 5.54 -11.78 -3.71
C LYS A 78 4.70 -10.69 -3.06
N ILE A 79 4.93 -9.44 -3.40
CA ILE A 79 4.28 -8.29 -2.73
C ILE A 79 3.46 -7.48 -3.72
N VAL A 80 4.06 -7.03 -4.83
CA VAL A 80 3.42 -6.06 -5.72
C VAL A 80 2.27 -6.68 -6.48
N ILE A 81 2.49 -7.84 -7.12
CA ILE A 81 1.44 -8.51 -7.90
C ILE A 81 0.23 -8.91 -7.02
N PRO A 82 0.40 -9.60 -5.86
CA PRO A 82 -0.73 -9.93 -5.00
C PRO A 82 -1.48 -8.70 -4.50
N LYS A 83 -0.77 -7.64 -4.11
CA LYS A 83 -1.40 -6.38 -3.67
C LYS A 83 -2.19 -5.70 -4.79
N ALA A 84 -1.63 -5.63 -5.99
CA ALA A 84 -2.32 -5.10 -7.15
C ALA A 84 -3.56 -5.91 -7.52
N SER A 85 -3.46 -7.26 -7.46
CA SER A 85 -4.60 -8.16 -7.67
C SER A 85 -5.70 -7.93 -6.64
N GLN A 86 -5.34 -7.79 -5.37
CA GLN A 86 -6.30 -7.50 -4.30
C GLN A 86 -6.99 -6.13 -4.53
N MET A 87 -6.23 -5.10 -4.87
CA MET A 87 -6.81 -3.78 -5.19
C MET A 87 -7.77 -3.86 -6.38
N TYR A 88 -7.41 -4.60 -7.43
CA TYR A 88 -8.29 -4.79 -8.59
C TYR A 88 -9.59 -5.51 -8.20
N GLN A 89 -9.52 -6.55 -7.39
CA GLN A 89 -10.71 -7.25 -6.88
C GLN A 89 -11.60 -6.32 -6.04
N ASN A 90 -11.02 -5.53 -5.14
CA ASN A 90 -11.77 -4.56 -4.34
C ASN A 90 -12.48 -3.52 -5.21
N LEU A 91 -11.81 -2.98 -6.23
CA LEU A 91 -12.41 -2.07 -7.19
C LEU A 91 -13.57 -2.72 -7.95
N LYS A 92 -13.41 -3.97 -8.37
CA LYS A 92 -14.48 -4.72 -9.04
C LYS A 92 -15.71 -4.88 -8.14
N PHE A 93 -15.50 -5.20 -6.86
CA PHE A 93 -16.60 -5.30 -5.90
C PHE A 93 -17.28 -3.94 -5.68
N GLN A 94 -16.50 -2.86 -5.53
CA GLN A 94 -17.05 -1.51 -5.40
C GLN A 94 -17.93 -1.14 -6.61
N GLN A 95 -17.46 -1.39 -7.83
CA GLN A 95 -18.23 -1.15 -9.05
C GLN A 95 -19.50 -2.00 -9.09
N THR A 96 -19.42 -3.28 -8.73
CA THR A 96 -20.57 -4.18 -8.70
C THR A 96 -21.62 -3.69 -7.70
N VAL A 97 -21.20 -3.33 -6.50
CA VAL A 97 -22.10 -2.82 -5.46
C VAL A 97 -22.75 -1.51 -5.88
N SER A 98 -21.96 -0.56 -6.40
CA SER A 98 -22.47 0.69 -6.92
C SER A 98 -23.51 0.49 -8.03
N TYR A 99 -23.22 -0.40 -8.97
CA TYR A 99 -24.12 -0.72 -10.08
C TYR A 99 -25.45 -1.32 -9.57
N ILE A 100 -25.38 -2.33 -8.67
CA ILE A 100 -26.60 -2.94 -8.12
C ILE A 100 -27.41 -1.91 -7.32
N SER A 101 -26.76 -1.09 -6.50
CA SER A 101 -27.45 -0.03 -5.74
C SER A 101 -28.09 1.02 -6.65
N THR A 102 -27.47 1.36 -7.77
CA THR A 102 -28.04 2.28 -8.77
C THR A 102 -29.27 1.66 -9.44
N LEU A 103 -29.21 0.38 -9.83
CA LEU A 103 -30.38 -0.31 -10.41
C LEU A 103 -31.56 -0.37 -9.42
N GLU A 104 -31.31 -0.66 -8.15
CA GLU A 104 -32.36 -0.66 -7.14
C GLU A 104 -32.95 0.75 -6.93
N LEU A 105 -32.13 1.78 -7.02
CA LEU A 105 -32.59 3.18 -6.96
C LEU A 105 -33.45 3.54 -8.19
N GLU A 106 -33.03 3.14 -9.39
CA GLU A 106 -33.81 3.36 -10.63
C GLU A 106 -35.15 2.64 -10.55
N ASN A 107 -35.17 1.37 -10.13
CA ASN A 107 -36.40 0.62 -9.94
C ASN A 107 -37.34 1.31 -8.95
N LEU A 108 -36.81 1.87 -7.85
CA LEU A 108 -37.59 2.59 -6.86
C LEU A 108 -38.18 3.90 -7.44
N ILE A 109 -37.39 4.62 -8.23
CA ILE A 109 -37.85 5.85 -8.90
C ILE A 109 -38.99 5.51 -9.86
N ASP A 110 -38.88 4.48 -10.66
CA ASP A 110 -39.89 4.01 -11.59
C ASP A 110 -41.18 3.58 -10.83
N GLU A 111 -41.03 2.82 -9.72
CA GLU A 111 -42.17 2.44 -8.86
C GLU A 111 -42.91 3.68 -8.27
N ILE A 112 -42.17 4.70 -7.85
CA ILE A 112 -42.75 5.94 -7.34
C ILE A 112 -43.47 6.71 -8.44
N ASN A 113 -42.91 6.78 -9.63
CA ASN A 113 -43.50 7.51 -10.77
C ASN A 113 -44.77 6.80 -11.29
N ASP A 114 -44.80 5.48 -11.27
CA ASP A 114 -45.95 4.68 -11.72
C ASP A 114 -47.10 4.64 -10.67
N SER A 115 -46.75 4.80 -9.38
CA SER A 115 -47.71 4.76 -8.30
C SER A 115 -48.34 6.12 -8.06
N ASN A 116 -49.61 6.33 -8.48
CA ASN A 116 -50.43 7.48 -8.12
C ASN A 116 -50.71 7.60 -6.61
N ASN A 117 -50.21 6.70 -5.78
CA ASN A 117 -50.46 6.60 -4.35
C ASN A 117 -49.17 6.68 -3.55
N THR A 118 -48.86 7.88 -3.11
CA THR A 118 -47.65 8.19 -2.29
C THR A 118 -47.90 7.92 -0.81
N ASP A 119 -48.26 6.71 -0.43
CA ASP A 119 -48.22 6.28 0.97
C ASP A 119 -46.76 6.13 1.43
N CYS A 120 -46.11 7.24 1.71
CA CYS A 120 -44.78 7.29 2.32
C CYS A 120 -44.81 6.89 3.80
N THR A 121 -45.09 5.63 4.08
CA THR A 121 -44.94 5.13 5.44
C THR A 121 -43.47 4.94 5.79
N SER A 122 -43.10 5.23 7.04
CA SER A 122 -41.72 5.00 7.53
C SER A 122 -41.23 3.59 7.30
N ALA A 123 -42.13 2.60 7.37
CA ALA A 123 -41.80 1.18 7.09
C ALA A 123 -41.42 0.94 5.61
N ARG A 124 -42.14 1.57 4.67
CA ARG A 124 -41.83 1.49 3.23
C ARG A 124 -40.48 2.12 2.93
N VAL A 125 -40.22 3.33 3.43
CA VAL A 125 -38.93 4.00 3.26
C VAL A 125 -37.77 3.15 3.79
N SER A 126 -37.94 2.54 4.96
CA SER A 126 -36.91 1.66 5.53
C SER A 126 -36.69 0.40 4.68
N ALA A 127 -37.76 -0.19 4.13
CA ALA A 127 -37.66 -1.36 3.25
C ALA A 127 -36.93 -1.05 1.94
N ASP A 128 -37.26 0.10 1.32
CA ASP A 128 -36.63 0.54 0.07
C ASP A 128 -35.16 0.94 0.25
N LEU A 129 -34.83 1.64 1.33
CA LEU A 129 -33.45 1.86 1.74
C LEU A 129 -32.73 0.54 1.97
N GLY A 130 -33.40 -0.48 2.52
CA GLY A 130 -32.87 -1.81 2.69
C GLY A 130 -32.49 -2.46 1.36
N LYS A 131 -33.31 -2.34 0.31
CA LYS A 131 -32.99 -2.86 -1.03
C LYS A 131 -31.72 -2.20 -1.60
N ILE A 132 -31.66 -0.85 -1.57
CA ILE A 132 -30.54 -0.07 -2.10
C ILE A 132 -29.22 -0.34 -1.34
N LEU A 133 -29.28 -0.48 -0.01
CA LEU A 133 -28.11 -0.60 0.86
C LEU A 133 -27.72 -2.05 1.16
N SER A 134 -28.57 -3.04 0.87
CA SER A 134 -28.29 -4.46 1.11
C SER A 134 -27.00 -4.96 0.43
N PRO A 135 -26.60 -4.50 -0.79
CA PRO A 135 -25.34 -4.89 -1.40
C PRO A 135 -24.13 -4.51 -0.58
N LEU A 136 -24.15 -3.35 0.11
CA LEU A 136 -23.06 -2.96 1.03
C LEU A 136 -22.87 -3.94 2.17
N VAL A 137 -23.99 -4.43 2.73
CA VAL A 137 -23.95 -5.41 3.81
C VAL A 137 -23.53 -6.79 3.30
N LYS A 138 -24.05 -7.20 2.15
CA LYS A 138 -23.75 -8.49 1.53
C LYS A 138 -22.26 -8.63 1.19
N TYR A 139 -21.66 -7.58 0.64
CA TYR A 139 -20.25 -7.56 0.21
C TYR A 139 -19.33 -6.86 1.22
N ARG A 140 -19.72 -6.81 2.50
CA ARG A 140 -18.96 -6.11 3.56
C ARG A 140 -17.54 -6.64 3.77
N ALA A 141 -17.35 -7.95 3.55
CA ALA A 141 -16.03 -8.56 3.68
C ALA A 141 -15.06 -8.04 2.62
N GLU A 142 -15.51 -7.97 1.38
CA GLU A 142 -14.72 -7.53 0.22
C GLU A 142 -14.53 -6.01 0.20
N LEU A 143 -15.56 -5.27 0.59
CA LEU A 143 -15.54 -3.80 0.57
C LEU A 143 -14.76 -3.20 1.74
N PHE A 144 -14.96 -3.74 2.94
CA PHE A 144 -14.48 -3.14 4.19
C PHE A 144 -13.50 -4.04 4.95
N GLY A 145 -13.20 -5.25 4.43
CA GLY A 145 -12.27 -6.17 5.08
C GLY A 145 -12.82 -6.84 6.35
N TYR A 146 -14.13 -6.91 6.52
CA TYR A 146 -14.73 -7.64 7.64
C TYR A 146 -14.40 -9.13 7.55
N SER A 147 -13.95 -9.73 8.65
CA SER A 147 -13.85 -11.18 8.74
C SER A 147 -15.26 -11.80 8.84
N SER A 148 -15.39 -13.09 8.50
CA SER A 148 -16.68 -13.81 8.60
C SER A 148 -17.27 -13.82 10.01
N THR A 149 -16.42 -13.67 11.03
CA THR A 149 -16.81 -13.65 12.45
C THR A 149 -16.94 -12.23 13.01
N ALA A 150 -16.61 -11.21 12.23
CA ALA A 150 -16.67 -9.83 12.69
C ALA A 150 -18.13 -9.38 12.92
N LEU A 151 -18.36 -8.76 14.04
CA LEU A 151 -19.61 -8.05 14.31
C LEU A 151 -19.70 -6.82 13.40
N TYR A 152 -20.89 -6.57 12.87
CA TYR A 152 -21.13 -5.40 12.04
C TYR A 152 -22.43 -4.69 12.44
N ASN A 153 -22.46 -3.39 12.19
CA ASN A 153 -23.66 -2.57 12.38
C ASN A 153 -23.58 -1.40 11.39
N PHE A 154 -24.44 -1.45 10.38
CA PHE A 154 -24.63 -0.39 9.41
C PHE A 154 -25.90 0.35 9.75
N ALA A 155 -25.85 1.68 9.82
CA ALA A 155 -27.00 2.51 10.13
C ALA A 155 -26.99 3.78 9.28
N LEU A 156 -28.16 4.13 8.76
CA LEU A 156 -28.37 5.40 8.05
C LEU A 156 -29.23 6.31 8.92
N TYR A 157 -28.71 7.49 9.20
CA TYR A 157 -29.41 8.55 9.91
C TYR A 157 -29.69 9.71 8.97
N LEU A 158 -30.90 10.24 9.02
CA LEU A 158 -31.25 11.46 8.31
C LEU A 158 -31.67 12.52 9.33
N TYR A 159 -31.32 13.77 9.02
CA TYR A 159 -31.72 14.89 9.84
C TYR A 159 -33.22 15.19 9.65
N ASN A 160 -33.94 15.27 10.75
CA ASN A 160 -35.34 15.65 10.77
C ASN A 160 -35.46 17.09 11.34
N GLU A 161 -35.88 18.02 10.51
CA GLU A 161 -36.01 19.43 10.89
C GLU A 161 -37.05 19.65 11.99
N SER A 162 -38.13 18.87 12.01
CA SER A 162 -39.21 19.03 13.00
C SER A 162 -38.77 18.64 14.41
N THR A 163 -37.86 17.65 14.55
CA THR A 163 -37.34 17.20 15.84
C THR A 163 -35.96 17.76 16.14
N ALA A 164 -35.31 18.40 15.16
CA ALA A 164 -33.95 18.87 15.18
C ALA A 164 -32.96 17.75 15.59
N GLN A 165 -33.21 16.52 15.13
CA GLN A 165 -32.40 15.32 15.44
C GLN A 165 -32.08 14.50 14.19
N LEU A 166 -30.99 13.76 14.28
CA LEU A 166 -30.65 12.69 13.35
C LEU A 166 -31.42 11.43 13.75
N GLU A 167 -32.37 11.05 12.93
CA GLU A 167 -33.22 9.89 13.14
C GLU A 167 -32.71 8.69 12.37
N LEU A 168 -32.77 7.53 12.98
CA LEU A 168 -32.45 6.26 12.33
C LEU A 168 -33.54 5.94 11.30
N LYS A 169 -33.18 5.88 10.03
CA LYS A 169 -34.08 5.53 8.92
C LYS A 169 -33.90 4.08 8.45
N TRP A 170 -32.69 3.58 8.57
CA TRP A 170 -32.39 2.20 8.21
C TRP A 170 -31.23 1.66 9.05
N ARG A 171 -31.27 0.34 9.35
CA ARG A 171 -30.19 -0.36 10.03
C ARG A 171 -30.11 -1.82 9.58
N SER A 172 -28.87 -2.31 9.41
CA SER A 172 -28.56 -3.74 9.31
C SER A 172 -27.40 -4.05 10.23
N HIS A 173 -27.56 -5.06 11.07
CA HIS A 173 -26.55 -5.44 12.06
C HIS A 173 -26.47 -6.95 12.21
N ASP A 174 -25.41 -7.42 12.84
CA ASP A 174 -25.25 -8.81 13.24
C ASP A 174 -26.27 -9.16 14.33
N ASP A 175 -26.92 -10.31 14.21
CA ASP A 175 -27.96 -10.77 15.16
C ASP A 175 -27.46 -10.93 16.60
N ARG A 176 -26.16 -11.05 16.79
CA ARG A 176 -25.53 -11.11 18.12
C ARG A 176 -25.47 -9.73 18.83
N LEU A 177 -25.77 -8.65 18.11
CA LEU A 177 -25.75 -7.29 18.68
C LEU A 177 -27.15 -6.91 19.13
N VAL A 178 -27.26 -6.48 20.38
CA VAL A 178 -28.47 -5.81 20.90
C VAL A 178 -28.39 -4.33 20.51
N THR A 179 -29.31 -3.88 19.67
CA THR A 179 -29.32 -2.48 19.18
C THR A 179 -30.61 -1.78 19.57
N THR A 180 -30.49 -0.49 19.88
CA THR A 180 -31.64 0.40 20.15
C THR A 180 -31.77 1.44 19.04
N GLY A 181 -33.02 1.81 18.68
CA GLY A 181 -33.28 2.88 17.72
C GLY A 181 -33.07 4.26 18.35
N ARG A 182 -31.82 4.69 18.50
CA ARG A 182 -31.47 5.96 19.12
C ARG A 182 -31.39 7.08 18.10
N SER A 183 -32.00 8.25 18.40
CA SER A 183 -31.79 9.50 17.69
C SER A 183 -30.63 10.28 18.28
N TRP A 184 -29.98 11.11 17.48
CA TRP A 184 -28.83 11.89 17.87
C TRP A 184 -29.06 13.38 17.60
N LYS A 185 -28.70 14.24 18.55
CA LYS A 185 -28.64 15.67 18.27
C LYS A 185 -27.40 15.98 17.44
N PRO A 186 -27.45 16.92 16.47
CA PRO A 186 -26.29 17.45 15.80
C PRO A 186 -25.21 17.87 16.81
N GLY A 187 -23.95 17.46 16.59
CA GLY A 187 -22.83 17.74 17.49
C GLY A 187 -22.66 16.76 18.66
N PHE A 188 -23.59 15.82 18.87
CA PHE A 188 -23.55 14.88 19.99
C PHE A 188 -23.22 13.47 19.50
N GLY A 189 -22.33 12.81 20.24
CA GLY A 189 -21.85 11.49 19.88
C GLY A 189 -21.12 11.47 18.54
N HIS A 190 -20.65 10.29 18.16
CA HIS A 190 -19.90 10.12 16.91
C HIS A 190 -20.72 10.52 15.67
N VAL A 191 -21.99 10.11 15.63
CA VAL A 191 -22.91 10.40 14.52
C VAL A 191 -23.21 11.89 14.39
N GLY A 192 -23.58 12.56 15.49
CA GLY A 192 -23.91 13.98 15.47
C GLY A 192 -22.71 14.87 15.19
N LEU A 193 -21.54 14.47 15.64
CA LEU A 193 -20.30 15.20 15.38
C LEU A 193 -19.86 15.07 13.92
N THR A 194 -19.95 13.87 13.33
CA THR A 194 -19.69 13.63 11.90
C THR A 194 -20.61 14.48 11.03
N TYR A 195 -21.90 14.59 11.41
CA TYR A 195 -22.86 15.40 10.68
C TYR A 195 -22.52 16.90 10.66
N ILE A 196 -22.13 17.48 11.84
CA ILE A 196 -21.80 18.93 11.90
C ILE A 196 -20.49 19.25 11.20
N LEU A 197 -19.48 18.39 11.33
CA LEU A 197 -18.16 18.64 10.75
C LEU A 197 -18.09 18.32 9.27
N ASP A 198 -19.09 17.61 8.73
CA ASP A 198 -19.10 17.11 7.35
C ASP A 198 -17.80 16.35 6.98
N GLU A 199 -17.27 15.61 7.94
CA GLU A 199 -16.02 14.89 7.82
C GLU A 199 -16.18 13.41 8.16
N ILE A 200 -15.43 12.56 7.45
CA ILE A 200 -15.32 11.13 7.81
C ILE A 200 -14.57 11.00 9.14
N LYS A 201 -15.22 10.41 10.13
CA LYS A 201 -14.61 10.10 11.43
C LYS A 201 -14.45 8.60 11.62
N ILE A 202 -13.25 8.20 12.01
CA ILE A 202 -12.92 6.82 12.31
C ILE A 202 -12.58 6.72 13.80
N CYS A 203 -13.36 5.91 14.54
CA CYS A 203 -13.07 5.56 15.92
C CYS A 203 -12.50 4.14 15.93
N HIS A 204 -11.22 4.01 16.28
CA HIS A 204 -10.54 2.71 16.30
C HIS A 204 -10.89 1.86 17.52
N ASP A 205 -11.22 2.50 18.63
CA ASP A 205 -11.54 1.81 19.88
C ASP A 205 -12.66 2.54 20.63
N ILE A 206 -13.88 2.10 20.41
CA ILE A 206 -15.08 2.66 21.03
C ILE A 206 -15.12 2.48 22.56
N THR A 207 -14.28 1.61 23.11
CA THR A 207 -14.19 1.39 24.58
C THR A 207 -13.33 2.45 25.25
N ARG A 208 -12.51 3.19 24.50
CA ARG A 208 -11.70 4.29 25.02
C ARG A 208 -12.54 5.55 25.12
N SER A 209 -12.84 5.93 26.33
CA SER A 209 -13.69 7.09 26.65
C SER A 209 -13.19 8.44 26.09
N THR A 210 -11.91 8.58 25.77
CA THR A 210 -11.34 9.82 25.22
C THR A 210 -11.84 10.15 23.82
N GLU A 211 -12.09 9.17 22.96
CA GLU A 211 -12.64 9.40 21.61
C GLU A 211 -14.15 9.70 21.66
N LEU A 212 -14.85 9.18 22.66
CA LEU A 212 -16.29 9.44 22.87
C LEU A 212 -16.53 10.70 23.69
N SER A 213 -15.66 11.04 24.64
CA SER A 213 -15.80 12.23 25.49
C SER A 213 -15.60 13.54 24.72
N VAL A 214 -14.79 13.54 23.68
CA VAL A 214 -14.66 14.70 22.76
C VAL A 214 -15.96 14.96 21.98
N SER A 215 -16.82 13.95 21.86
CA SER A 215 -18.08 14.01 21.14
C SER A 215 -19.33 14.12 22.05
N SER A 216 -19.15 14.10 23.36
CA SER A 216 -20.24 14.22 24.36
C SER A 216 -20.09 15.54 25.12
N SER A 217 -21.05 16.45 24.96
CA SER A 217 -21.02 17.76 25.64
C SER A 217 -21.74 17.76 26.98
N THR A 218 -22.31 16.63 27.43
CA THR A 218 -23.03 16.55 28.71
C THR A 218 -22.74 15.27 29.48
N ILE A 219 -22.53 15.42 30.79
CA ILE A 219 -22.30 14.32 31.75
C ILE A 219 -23.39 13.24 31.72
N GLY A 220 -24.61 13.57 31.29
CA GLY A 220 -25.71 12.62 31.12
C GLY A 220 -25.56 11.65 29.95
N ASP A 221 -24.76 12.00 28.95
CA ASP A 221 -24.49 11.13 27.78
C ASP A 221 -23.35 10.16 28.06
N GLU A 222 -22.38 10.48 28.90
CA GLU A 222 -21.28 9.59 29.29
C GLU A 222 -21.76 8.29 29.96
N HIS A 223 -22.81 8.36 30.77
CA HIS A 223 -23.37 7.18 31.44
C HIS A 223 -24.11 6.21 30.52
N LYS A 224 -24.60 6.68 29.38
CA LYS A 224 -25.31 5.85 28.39
C LYS A 224 -24.38 5.04 27.47
N TYR A 225 -23.08 5.39 27.43
CA TYR A 225 -22.07 4.68 26.64
C TYR A 225 -21.33 3.59 27.43
N LYS A 226 -21.44 3.61 28.78
CA LYS A 226 -20.76 2.67 29.68
C LYS A 226 -21.63 1.49 30.11
N SER A 227 -22.88 1.47 29.73
CA SER A 227 -23.81 0.35 29.95
C SER A 227 -24.08 -0.38 28.63
#